data_f67b531bcf1542c126db7e6c299c10e0
#
_entry.id   f67b531bcf1542c126db7e6c299c10e0
#
_cell.length_a   1.000
_cell.length_b   1.000
_cell.length_c   1.000
_cell.angle_alpha   90.00
_cell.angle_beta   90.00
_cell.angle_gamma   90.00
#
_symmetry.space_group_name_H-M   'P 1'
#
loop_
_entity.id
_entity.type
_entity.pdbx_description
1 polymer ?
#
loop_
_entity_poly.entity_id
_entity_poly.type
_entity_poly.pdbx_seq_one_letter_code
_entity_poly.pdbx_strand_id
1 'polypeptide(L)'
;MKRNFWIIMMSLLIILAGCSQNEQHQTDKDSKDQSTTGKTPYHRIVSLMPSNTEILYELGLENRIVGVSTVDDYPKNVKKGKKQFDAMNLNKEALLKAKPDLILAHESQKSSSEKVLDALKKEGVKVVYVKDAQSLKETYETFKSIGKLTHREKQANQLVNETKDNVDKVIQSIPKHQKQPKVFMEVSSQPEIYTAGKHTFFNDMLKQLDAKNSFDDIDGWKSVSKESIVKHNPDILISTEGKSQAEYEKIIEKRGGFDKTNAVKHHRIKTINGDEISRPGPRIDDGLKELRNAIYQK
;
A
#
# COMPACT_ATOMS: atom_id res chain seq x y z
N MET A 1 3.37 -64.42 -46.24
CA MET A 1 4.49 -64.56 -47.24
C MET A 1 5.62 -63.66 -46.78
N LYS A 2 6.67 -64.32 -46.39
CA LYS A 2 8.11 -64.06 -46.64
C LYS A 2 8.65 -62.75 -46.06
N ARG A 3 9.38 -62.70 -44.91
CA ARG A 3 10.80 -63.19 -44.75
C ARG A 3 11.77 -62.15 -45.36
N ASN A 4 12.79 -61.68 -44.73
CA ASN A 4 13.89 -62.10 -43.86
C ASN A 4 14.67 -60.82 -43.46
N PHE A 5 15.19 -60.54 -42.27
CA PHE A 5 16.36 -61.18 -41.63
C PHE A 5 17.71 -60.58 -42.09
N TRP A 6 18.52 -60.23 -41.14
CA TRP A 6 19.97 -60.26 -40.90
C TRP A 6 20.54 -58.92 -40.42
N ILE A 7 20.96 -58.76 -39.17
CA ILE A 7 22.05 -59.27 -38.32
C ILE A 7 23.43 -58.83 -38.74
N ILE A 8 24.21 -58.44 -37.67
CA ILE A 8 25.67 -58.46 -37.46
C ILE A 8 26.39 -57.11 -37.60
N MET A 9 27.13 -56.67 -36.70
CA MET A 9 27.95 -56.98 -35.55
C MET A 9 29.07 -55.92 -35.45
N MET A 10 29.24 -55.40 -34.25
CA MET A 10 30.53 -55.29 -33.52
C MET A 10 31.73 -54.56 -34.18
N SER A 11 32.22 -53.53 -33.59
CA SER A 11 33.57 -53.53 -33.01
C SER A 11 33.92 -52.32 -32.16
N LEU A 12 34.31 -52.61 -31.00
CA LEU A 12 35.01 -51.95 -29.92
C LEU A 12 36.39 -51.42 -30.41
N LEU A 13 36.78 -50.17 -30.05
CA LEU A 13 38.16 -49.83 -29.80
C LEU A 13 38.31 -48.61 -28.89
N ILE A 14 38.90 -48.84 -27.74
CA ILE A 14 39.38 -47.90 -26.77
C ILE A 14 40.74 -47.42 -27.23
N ILE A 15 41.04 -46.11 -27.12
CA ILE A 15 42.42 -45.65 -26.83
C ILE A 15 42.35 -44.37 -25.97
N LEU A 16 43.17 -44.40 -24.93
CA LEU A 16 43.43 -43.43 -23.89
C LEU A 16 44.42 -42.33 -24.34
N ALA A 17 44.34 -41.23 -23.61
CA ALA A 17 45.42 -40.36 -23.15
C ALA A 17 45.80 -39.13 -23.96
N GLY A 18 45.83 -38.01 -23.25
CA GLY A 18 46.61 -36.83 -23.61
C GLY A 18 46.20 -35.57 -22.88
N CYS A 19 46.73 -35.32 -21.67
CA CYS A 19 46.70 -33.99 -21.04
C CYS A 19 47.55 -33.01 -21.85
N SER A 20 47.06 -31.78 -22.02
CA SER A 20 47.91 -30.57 -21.99
C SER A 20 47.06 -29.32 -21.70
N GLN A 21 47.53 -28.56 -20.72
CA GLN A 21 47.07 -27.22 -20.36
C GLN A 21 47.32 -26.24 -21.50
N ASN A 22 46.37 -25.33 -21.71
CA ASN A 22 46.74 -23.93 -21.94
C ASN A 22 45.52 -23.03 -21.66
N GLU A 23 45.76 -21.97 -20.87
CA GLU A 23 44.83 -20.89 -20.54
C GLU A 23 44.54 -20.06 -21.79
N GLN A 24 43.28 -19.67 -21.97
CA GLN A 24 42.94 -18.31 -22.43
C GLN A 24 41.45 -18.01 -22.26
N HIS A 25 41.21 -16.88 -21.65
CA HIS A 25 39.99 -16.08 -21.55
C HIS A 25 38.94 -16.33 -22.62
N GLN A 26 37.73 -16.64 -22.16
CA GLN A 26 36.52 -16.21 -22.89
C GLN A 26 35.39 -15.91 -21.89
N THR A 27 34.98 -14.68 -21.94
CA THR A 27 33.85 -14.11 -21.20
C THR A 27 32.55 -14.66 -21.77
N ASP A 28 31.93 -15.59 -21.07
CA ASP A 28 30.57 -15.96 -21.33
C ASP A 28 29.65 -15.34 -20.24
N LYS A 29 28.90 -14.37 -20.70
CA LYS A 29 27.74 -13.83 -19.99
C LYS A 29 26.61 -14.85 -20.05
N ASP A 30 26.60 -15.82 -19.17
CA ASP A 30 25.40 -16.57 -18.85
C ASP A 30 24.63 -15.85 -17.77
N SER A 31 23.64 -15.08 -18.20
CA SER A 31 22.56 -14.59 -17.37
C SER A 31 21.70 -15.80 -16.97
N LYS A 32 22.12 -16.51 -15.94
CA LYS A 32 21.23 -17.44 -15.25
C LYS A 32 20.18 -16.63 -14.51
N ASP A 33 19.02 -16.49 -15.15
CA ASP A 33 17.76 -16.20 -14.50
C ASP A 33 17.46 -17.30 -13.45
N GLN A 34 18.08 -17.15 -12.27
CA GLN A 34 17.72 -17.93 -11.10
C GLN A 34 16.43 -17.33 -10.55
N SER A 35 15.32 -17.84 -11.05
CA SER A 35 14.02 -17.80 -10.38
C SER A 35 14.16 -18.41 -8.98
N THR A 36 14.73 -17.65 -8.05
CA THR A 36 14.72 -17.99 -6.64
C THR A 36 13.32 -17.73 -6.10
N THR A 37 12.49 -18.76 -6.06
CA THR A 37 11.36 -18.84 -5.13
C THR A 37 11.95 -18.90 -3.72
N GLY A 38 12.51 -17.77 -3.27
CA GLY A 38 13.22 -17.68 -2.00
C GLY A 38 12.29 -17.97 -0.83
N LYS A 39 12.68 -18.91 0.01
CA LYS A 39 12.05 -19.05 1.34
C LYS A 39 12.27 -17.73 2.08
N THR A 40 11.17 -17.12 2.60
CA THR A 40 11.33 -15.94 3.46
C THR A 40 12.28 -16.27 4.62
N PRO A 41 13.21 -15.37 4.96
CA PRO A 41 14.10 -15.56 6.11
C PRO A 41 13.37 -15.39 7.44
N TYR A 42 12.13 -14.87 7.42
CA TYR A 42 11.36 -14.55 8.62
C TYR A 42 10.22 -15.54 8.81
N HIS A 43 10.04 -16.00 10.05
CA HIS A 43 9.06 -16.98 10.44
C HIS A 43 7.99 -16.43 11.38
N ARG A 44 8.28 -15.32 12.05
CA ARG A 44 7.42 -14.72 13.08
C ARG A 44 7.38 -13.20 12.91
N ILE A 45 6.48 -12.75 12.05
CA ILE A 45 6.36 -11.34 11.66
C ILE A 45 5.30 -10.66 12.56
N VAL A 46 5.65 -9.51 13.11
CA VAL A 46 4.68 -8.58 13.69
C VAL A 46 4.55 -7.38 12.76
N SER A 47 3.33 -7.07 12.35
CA SER A 47 2.99 -5.90 11.56
C SER A 47 2.25 -4.88 12.42
N LEU A 48 2.75 -3.65 12.48
CA LEU A 48 2.22 -2.58 13.32
C LEU A 48 1.44 -1.52 12.52
N MET A 49 1.16 -1.79 11.24
CA MET A 49 0.40 -0.90 10.35
C MET A 49 -0.47 -1.72 9.41
N PRO A 50 -1.76 -1.38 9.24
CA PRO A 50 -2.66 -2.11 8.35
C PRO A 50 -2.16 -2.26 6.91
N SER A 51 -1.63 -1.20 6.30
CA SER A 51 -1.08 -1.27 4.92
C SER A 51 0.04 -2.32 4.81
N ASN A 52 0.95 -2.39 5.79
CA ASN A 52 2.01 -3.39 5.83
C ASN A 52 1.44 -4.81 5.96
N THR A 53 0.40 -4.97 6.78
CA THR A 53 -0.29 -6.26 6.97
C THR A 53 -0.93 -6.73 5.67
N GLU A 54 -1.65 -5.86 4.98
CA GLU A 54 -2.28 -6.15 3.70
C GLU A 54 -1.23 -6.55 2.65
N ILE A 55 -0.11 -5.83 2.56
CA ILE A 55 1.00 -6.19 1.66
C ILE A 55 1.55 -7.59 2.00
N LEU A 56 1.76 -7.91 3.28
CA LEU A 56 2.25 -9.24 3.68
C LEU A 56 1.27 -10.36 3.27
N TYR A 57 -0.05 -10.10 3.33
CA TYR A 57 -1.07 -11.04 2.86
C TYR A 57 -0.95 -11.28 1.35
N GLU A 58 -0.85 -10.22 0.55
CA GLU A 58 -0.68 -10.33 -0.91
C GLU A 58 0.65 -11.01 -1.31
N LEU A 59 1.66 -10.92 -0.45
CA LEU A 59 2.92 -11.64 -0.65
C LEU A 59 2.87 -13.11 -0.20
N GLY A 60 1.71 -13.62 0.27
CA GLY A 60 1.53 -15.00 0.74
C GLY A 60 2.24 -15.30 2.05
N LEU A 61 2.31 -14.33 2.96
CA LEU A 61 3.00 -14.43 4.24
C LEU A 61 2.04 -14.43 5.45
N GLU A 62 0.75 -14.57 5.26
CA GLU A 62 -0.29 -14.54 6.30
C GLU A 62 -0.02 -15.54 7.45
N ASN A 63 0.51 -16.72 7.12
CA ASN A 63 0.86 -17.77 8.08
C ASN A 63 2.14 -17.46 8.89
N ARG A 64 2.87 -16.42 8.52
CA ARG A 64 4.05 -15.93 9.23
C ARG A 64 3.72 -14.77 10.18
N ILE A 65 2.55 -14.17 10.04
CA ILE A 65 2.13 -13.06 10.87
C ILE A 65 1.64 -13.59 12.23
N VAL A 66 2.37 -13.29 13.29
CA VAL A 66 2.05 -13.69 14.67
C VAL A 66 1.40 -12.55 15.47
N GLY A 67 1.46 -11.33 14.95
CA GLY A 67 0.86 -10.16 15.58
C GLY A 67 0.58 -9.06 14.58
N VAL A 68 -0.48 -8.31 14.85
CA VAL A 68 -0.98 -7.19 14.03
C VAL A 68 -1.32 -6.00 14.93
N SER A 69 -1.60 -4.84 14.35
CA SER A 69 -2.06 -3.70 15.15
C SER A 69 -3.51 -3.87 15.58
N THR A 70 -3.91 -3.13 16.62
CA THR A 70 -5.32 -3.10 17.08
C THR A 70 -6.27 -2.53 16.06
N VAL A 71 -5.76 -1.72 15.10
CA VAL A 71 -6.55 -1.07 14.04
C VAL A 71 -6.54 -1.84 12.72
N ASP A 72 -5.88 -3.00 12.64
CA ASP A 72 -6.02 -3.90 11.49
C ASP A 72 -7.46 -4.43 11.39
N ASP A 73 -8.05 -4.42 10.22
CA ASP A 73 -9.43 -4.81 9.96
C ASP A 73 -9.61 -5.59 8.65
N TYR A 74 -8.59 -5.63 7.80
CA TYR A 74 -8.59 -6.34 6.54
C TYR A 74 -7.42 -7.34 6.42
N PRO A 75 -7.68 -8.55 5.89
CA PRO A 75 -9.01 -9.13 5.63
C PRO A 75 -9.84 -9.31 6.92
N LYS A 76 -11.14 -9.50 6.80
CA LYS A 76 -12.10 -9.54 7.93
C LYS A 76 -11.66 -10.40 9.13
N ASN A 77 -10.86 -11.42 8.91
CA ASN A 77 -10.35 -12.33 9.94
C ASN A 77 -8.88 -12.09 10.30
N VAL A 78 -8.30 -10.96 9.91
CA VAL A 78 -6.87 -10.62 10.08
C VAL A 78 -6.36 -10.82 11.50
N LYS A 79 -7.17 -10.53 12.51
CA LYS A 79 -6.83 -10.66 13.95
C LYS A 79 -6.94 -12.07 14.51
N LYS A 80 -7.61 -12.99 13.78
CA LYS A 80 -7.86 -14.34 14.28
C LYS A 80 -6.55 -15.10 14.53
N GLY A 81 -6.36 -15.55 15.78
CA GLY A 81 -5.16 -16.30 16.17
C GLY A 81 -3.87 -15.48 16.29
N LYS A 82 -3.94 -14.16 16.12
CA LYS A 82 -2.78 -13.25 16.19
C LYS A 82 -2.82 -12.38 17.47
N LYS A 83 -1.65 -12.02 17.97
CA LYS A 83 -1.54 -10.99 19.01
C LYS A 83 -1.90 -9.62 18.45
N GLN A 84 -2.51 -8.79 19.26
CA GLN A 84 -2.86 -7.42 18.88
C GLN A 84 -2.03 -6.43 19.69
N PHE A 85 -1.49 -5.43 19.01
CA PHE A 85 -0.62 -4.41 19.58
C PHE A 85 -1.19 -3.01 19.30
N ASP A 86 -1.28 -2.19 20.31
CA ASP A 86 -1.51 -0.76 20.14
C ASP A 86 -0.20 -0.13 19.62
N ALA A 87 -0.16 0.19 18.33
CA ALA A 87 1.03 0.70 17.67
C ALA A 87 1.45 2.11 18.15
N MET A 88 0.53 2.84 18.79
CA MET A 88 0.80 4.16 19.37
C MET A 88 1.32 4.05 20.82
N ASN A 89 1.08 2.91 21.48
CA ASN A 89 1.49 2.67 22.85
C ASN A 89 2.01 1.23 23.02
N LEU A 90 3.19 0.97 22.46
CA LEU A 90 3.78 -0.37 22.41
C LEU A 90 4.22 -0.86 23.79
N ASN A 91 3.88 -2.10 24.12
CA ASN A 91 4.37 -2.82 25.28
C ASN A 91 5.50 -3.77 24.88
N LYS A 92 6.73 -3.52 25.43
CA LYS A 92 7.94 -4.31 25.14
C LYS A 92 7.76 -5.78 25.52
N GLU A 93 7.24 -6.07 26.71
CA GLU A 93 7.09 -7.43 27.20
C GLU A 93 6.11 -8.23 26.37
N ALA A 94 5.01 -7.61 25.94
CA ALA A 94 4.02 -8.25 25.06
C ALA A 94 4.61 -8.59 23.70
N LEU A 95 5.45 -7.70 23.15
CA LEU A 95 6.18 -7.95 21.90
C LEU A 95 7.20 -9.07 22.05
N LEU A 96 8.01 -9.07 23.11
CA LEU A 96 8.97 -10.14 23.40
C LEU A 96 8.26 -11.50 23.58
N LYS A 97 7.11 -11.53 24.24
CA LYS A 97 6.29 -12.75 24.39
C LYS A 97 5.76 -13.29 23.07
N ALA A 98 5.60 -12.43 22.05
CA ALA A 98 5.25 -12.86 20.69
C ALA A 98 6.43 -13.48 19.95
N LYS A 99 7.68 -13.32 20.44
CA LYS A 99 8.93 -13.83 19.86
C LYS A 99 9.05 -13.52 18.37
N PRO A 100 8.93 -12.26 17.92
CA PRO A 100 9.08 -11.92 16.52
C PRO A 100 10.54 -12.02 16.09
N ASP A 101 10.76 -12.42 14.85
CA ASP A 101 12.06 -12.30 14.16
C ASP A 101 12.08 -11.06 13.23
N LEU A 102 10.90 -10.57 12.84
CA LEU A 102 10.71 -9.31 12.10
C LEU A 102 9.56 -8.49 12.68
N ILE A 103 9.78 -7.19 12.84
CA ILE A 103 8.73 -6.21 13.11
C ILE A 103 8.73 -5.20 11.96
N LEU A 104 7.57 -5.06 11.29
CA LEU A 104 7.30 -3.97 10.36
C LEU A 104 6.56 -2.88 11.11
N ALA A 105 7.25 -1.81 11.42
CA ALA A 105 6.68 -0.55 11.91
C ALA A 105 6.45 0.41 10.74
N HIS A 106 6.00 1.62 11.02
CA HIS A 106 5.77 2.65 10.01
C HIS A 106 6.46 3.96 10.41
N GLU A 107 6.97 4.72 9.45
CA GLU A 107 7.70 5.96 9.73
C GLU A 107 6.86 6.97 10.53
N SER A 108 5.55 7.07 10.27
CA SER A 108 4.65 7.95 11.02
C SER A 108 4.56 7.62 12.52
N GLN A 109 4.92 6.39 12.92
CA GLN A 109 4.89 5.93 14.30
C GLN A 109 6.26 6.04 14.99
N LYS A 110 7.30 6.51 14.28
CA LYS A 110 8.67 6.46 14.78
C LYS A 110 8.82 7.20 16.11
N SER A 111 8.28 8.40 16.23
CA SER A 111 8.39 9.22 17.44
C SER A 111 7.80 8.56 18.69
N SER A 112 6.70 7.81 18.54
CA SER A 112 6.02 7.13 19.67
C SER A 112 6.59 5.75 19.98
N SER A 113 7.16 5.06 18.98
CA SER A 113 7.55 3.65 19.07
C SER A 113 9.06 3.41 19.19
N GLU A 114 9.91 4.38 18.84
CA GLU A 114 11.36 4.21 18.68
C GLU A 114 12.03 3.61 19.91
N LYS A 115 11.73 4.13 21.10
CA LYS A 115 12.34 3.65 22.36
C LYS A 115 12.09 2.15 22.58
N VAL A 116 10.87 1.70 22.34
CA VAL A 116 10.49 0.29 22.54
C VAL A 116 11.09 -0.58 21.46
N LEU A 117 11.01 -0.14 20.21
CA LEU A 117 11.51 -0.90 19.06
C LEU A 117 13.04 -1.00 19.04
N ASP A 118 13.76 0.03 19.48
CA ASP A 118 15.22 -0.04 19.62
C ASP A 118 15.65 -0.98 20.77
N ALA A 119 14.87 -1.08 21.83
CA ALA A 119 15.12 -2.10 22.84
C ALA A 119 14.95 -3.52 22.28
N LEU A 120 14.00 -3.75 21.37
CA LEU A 120 13.81 -5.04 20.70
C LEU A 120 14.92 -5.34 19.69
N LYS A 121 15.46 -4.33 18.97
CA LYS A 121 16.63 -4.50 18.13
C LYS A 121 17.85 -5.01 18.91
N LYS A 122 18.06 -4.50 20.14
CA LYS A 122 19.14 -4.96 21.04
C LYS A 122 18.96 -6.41 21.49
N GLU A 123 17.73 -6.90 21.51
CA GLU A 123 17.40 -8.32 21.77
C GLU A 123 17.50 -9.21 20.50
N GLY A 124 17.99 -8.65 19.38
CA GLY A 124 18.20 -9.40 18.14
C GLY A 124 17.00 -9.42 17.18
N VAL A 125 15.92 -8.71 17.46
CA VAL A 125 14.76 -8.63 16.58
C VAL A 125 15.07 -7.69 15.42
N LYS A 126 14.81 -8.12 14.18
CA LYS A 126 14.87 -7.23 13.01
C LYS A 126 13.68 -6.27 13.04
N VAL A 127 13.94 -4.97 13.12
CA VAL A 127 12.90 -3.93 13.04
C VAL A 127 13.14 -3.07 11.82
N VAL A 128 12.09 -2.89 11.01
CA VAL A 128 12.10 -2.07 9.81
C VAL A 128 10.96 -1.05 9.91
N TYR A 129 11.29 0.23 9.76
CA TYR A 129 10.30 1.28 9.56
C TYR A 129 10.02 1.39 8.06
N VAL A 130 8.79 1.04 7.70
CA VAL A 130 8.30 1.16 6.33
C VAL A 130 8.00 2.63 6.06
N LYS A 131 8.41 3.11 4.89
CA LYS A 131 8.24 4.50 4.47
C LYS A 131 6.78 4.92 4.46
N ASP A 132 6.51 6.13 4.91
CA ASP A 132 5.20 6.77 4.79
C ASP A 132 4.98 7.26 3.34
N ALA A 133 4.35 6.42 2.53
CA ALA A 133 4.14 6.70 1.11
C ALA A 133 3.13 7.83 0.90
N GLN A 134 3.54 8.89 0.19
CA GLN A 134 2.74 10.07 -0.10
C GLN A 134 2.27 10.13 -1.57
N SER A 135 2.44 9.04 -2.32
CA SER A 135 2.01 8.92 -3.72
C SER A 135 1.80 7.47 -4.13
N LEU A 136 1.07 7.24 -5.24
CA LEU A 136 0.93 5.91 -5.84
C LEU A 136 2.30 5.30 -6.18
N LYS A 137 3.22 6.12 -6.70
CA LYS A 137 4.59 5.67 -6.99
C LYS A 137 5.30 5.13 -5.74
N GLU A 138 5.25 5.87 -4.65
CA GLU A 138 5.87 5.46 -3.38
C GLU A 138 5.18 4.23 -2.77
N THR A 139 3.87 4.08 -2.97
CA THR A 139 3.13 2.86 -2.58
C THR A 139 3.70 1.63 -3.30
N TYR A 140 3.92 1.71 -4.61
CA TYR A 140 4.54 0.61 -5.36
C TYR A 140 5.99 0.32 -4.93
N GLU A 141 6.74 1.35 -4.55
CA GLU A 141 8.08 1.19 -3.98
C GLU A 141 8.02 0.48 -2.61
N THR A 142 6.99 0.74 -1.82
CA THR A 142 6.74 0.04 -0.55
C THR A 142 6.49 -1.45 -0.77
N PHE A 143 5.65 -1.84 -1.75
CA PHE A 143 5.42 -3.25 -2.09
C PHE A 143 6.73 -3.96 -2.43
N LYS A 144 7.56 -3.35 -3.30
CA LYS A 144 8.87 -3.90 -3.68
C LYS A 144 9.83 -4.00 -2.50
N SER A 145 9.84 -3.00 -1.63
CA SER A 145 10.71 -2.94 -0.46
C SER A 145 10.40 -4.07 0.53
N ILE A 146 9.11 -4.29 0.84
CA ILE A 146 8.66 -5.40 1.69
C ILE A 146 8.92 -6.74 0.99
N GLY A 147 8.66 -6.83 -0.32
CA GLY A 147 8.96 -8.02 -1.12
C GLY A 147 10.43 -8.40 -1.07
N LYS A 148 11.34 -7.45 -1.26
CA LYS A 148 12.79 -7.65 -1.15
C LYS A 148 13.20 -8.08 0.26
N LEU A 149 12.68 -7.42 1.29
CA LEU A 149 12.97 -7.75 2.69
C LEU A 149 12.56 -9.19 3.03
N THR A 150 11.46 -9.65 2.48
CA THR A 150 10.86 -10.95 2.79
C THR A 150 11.16 -12.04 1.78
N HIS A 151 12.02 -11.79 0.79
CA HIS A 151 12.33 -12.67 -0.34
C HIS A 151 11.05 -13.09 -1.11
N ARG A 152 10.22 -12.10 -1.44
CA ARG A 152 8.98 -12.22 -2.21
C ARG A 152 8.94 -11.25 -3.38
N GLU A 153 10.08 -11.01 -4.02
CA GLU A 153 10.24 -10.02 -5.10
C GLU A 153 9.32 -10.32 -6.29
N LYS A 154 9.14 -11.59 -6.63
CA LYS A 154 8.25 -12.00 -7.71
C LYS A 154 6.79 -11.60 -7.40
N GLN A 155 6.32 -11.95 -6.21
CA GLN A 155 4.95 -11.61 -5.75
C GLN A 155 4.78 -10.10 -5.65
N ALA A 156 5.77 -9.38 -5.13
CA ALA A 156 5.71 -7.93 -5.05
C ALA A 156 5.66 -7.26 -6.43
N ASN A 157 6.43 -7.75 -7.41
CA ASN A 157 6.36 -7.23 -8.77
C ASN A 157 5.01 -7.54 -9.43
N GLN A 158 4.44 -8.72 -9.18
CA GLN A 158 3.10 -9.08 -9.64
C GLN A 158 2.06 -8.13 -9.03
N LEU A 159 2.07 -7.94 -7.70
CA LEU A 159 1.18 -7.02 -7.00
C LEU A 159 1.27 -5.59 -7.56
N VAL A 160 2.50 -5.10 -7.80
CA VAL A 160 2.69 -3.77 -8.42
C VAL A 160 2.04 -3.69 -9.79
N ASN A 161 2.21 -4.70 -10.64
CA ASN A 161 1.65 -4.69 -11.99
C ASN A 161 0.12 -4.74 -11.96
N GLU A 162 -0.45 -5.65 -11.18
CA GLU A 162 -1.91 -5.79 -11.02
C GLU A 162 -2.55 -4.51 -10.47
N THR A 163 -1.97 -3.92 -9.41
CA THR A 163 -2.47 -2.67 -8.83
C THR A 163 -2.37 -1.52 -9.84
N LYS A 164 -1.26 -1.40 -10.59
CA LYS A 164 -1.11 -0.39 -11.65
C LYS A 164 -2.15 -0.54 -12.75
N ASP A 165 -2.33 -1.75 -13.26
CA ASP A 165 -3.30 -2.02 -14.33
C ASP A 165 -4.72 -1.65 -13.88
N ASN A 166 -5.06 -1.88 -12.62
CA ASN A 166 -6.36 -1.51 -12.06
C ASN A 166 -6.48 0.01 -11.89
N VAL A 167 -5.46 0.67 -11.35
CA VAL A 167 -5.40 2.14 -11.24
C VAL A 167 -5.54 2.79 -12.62
N ASP A 168 -4.84 2.29 -13.63
CA ASP A 168 -4.91 2.80 -15.01
C ASP A 168 -6.33 2.67 -15.59
N LYS A 169 -7.04 1.57 -15.33
CA LYS A 169 -8.45 1.40 -15.71
C LYS A 169 -9.35 2.47 -15.06
N VAL A 170 -9.12 2.77 -13.76
CA VAL A 170 -9.87 3.83 -13.07
C VAL A 170 -9.60 5.18 -13.73
N ILE A 171 -8.34 5.53 -13.98
CA ILE A 171 -7.93 6.79 -14.62
C ILE A 171 -8.52 6.90 -16.02
N GLN A 172 -8.48 5.86 -16.83
CA GLN A 172 -9.05 5.84 -18.19
C GLN A 172 -10.57 6.01 -18.20
N SER A 173 -11.24 5.72 -17.09
CA SER A 173 -12.69 5.88 -16.94
C SER A 173 -13.13 7.29 -16.57
N ILE A 174 -12.20 8.23 -16.38
CA ILE A 174 -12.50 9.64 -16.09
C ILE A 174 -13.18 10.27 -17.30
N PRO A 175 -14.31 11.03 -17.13
CA PRO A 175 -14.95 11.72 -18.22
C PRO A 175 -14.02 12.75 -18.87
N LYS A 176 -13.85 12.68 -20.20
CA LYS A 176 -13.02 13.62 -20.97
C LYS A 176 -13.68 14.99 -21.07
N HIS A 177 -12.86 16.03 -21.16
CA HIS A 177 -13.30 17.42 -21.43
C HIS A 177 -14.14 18.08 -20.33
N GLN A 178 -13.99 17.68 -19.10
CA GLN A 178 -14.60 18.38 -17.96
C GLN A 178 -13.61 19.37 -17.32
N LYS A 179 -14.15 20.45 -16.75
CA LYS A 179 -13.37 21.33 -15.88
C LYS A 179 -12.95 20.52 -14.66
N GLN A 180 -11.67 20.61 -14.28
CA GLN A 180 -11.16 19.98 -13.08
C GLN A 180 -11.96 20.45 -11.84
N PRO A 181 -12.71 19.56 -11.16
CA PRO A 181 -13.46 19.94 -9.98
C PRO A 181 -12.55 20.19 -8.79
N LYS A 182 -12.87 21.18 -7.98
CA LYS A 182 -12.21 21.43 -6.71
C LYS A 182 -12.83 20.53 -5.63
N VAL A 183 -12.04 19.72 -5.01
CA VAL A 183 -12.45 18.78 -3.96
C VAL A 183 -11.92 19.23 -2.61
N PHE A 184 -12.80 19.35 -1.63
CA PHE A 184 -12.46 19.44 -0.23
C PHE A 184 -12.64 18.06 0.42
N MET A 185 -11.58 17.57 1.05
CA MET A 185 -11.67 16.34 1.84
C MET A 185 -11.62 16.63 3.34
N GLU A 186 -12.63 16.17 4.03
CA GLU A 186 -12.72 16.23 5.47
C GLU A 186 -12.35 14.89 6.09
N VAL A 187 -11.22 14.86 6.80
CA VAL A 187 -10.72 13.66 7.47
C VAL A 187 -11.09 13.61 8.94
N SER A 188 -11.43 14.77 9.51
CA SER A 188 -11.97 14.91 10.86
C SER A 188 -12.83 16.17 10.92
N SER A 189 -13.95 16.10 11.64
CA SER A 189 -14.85 17.23 11.89
C SER A 189 -14.77 17.74 13.33
N GLN A 190 -14.16 17.00 14.24
CA GLN A 190 -14.09 17.27 15.67
C GLN A 190 -12.69 16.90 16.24
N PRO A 191 -12.13 17.66 17.21
CA PRO A 191 -12.60 18.97 17.67
C PRO A 191 -12.37 20.09 16.65
N GLU A 192 -11.55 19.86 15.64
CA GLU A 192 -11.22 20.76 14.53
C GLU A 192 -11.44 20.06 13.20
N ILE A 193 -11.70 20.87 12.16
CA ILE A 193 -11.82 20.33 10.81
C ILE A 193 -10.43 20.10 10.25
N TYR A 194 -10.05 18.85 9.98
CA TYR A 194 -8.79 18.50 9.35
C TYR A 194 -8.97 18.17 7.88
N THR A 195 -7.99 18.59 7.08
CA THR A 195 -7.91 18.28 5.64
C THR A 195 -6.47 17.97 5.23
N ALA A 196 -6.35 17.43 4.03
CA ALA A 196 -5.08 17.13 3.37
C ALA A 196 -4.70 18.24 2.39
N GLY A 197 -3.53 18.84 2.54
CA GLY A 197 -2.93 19.76 1.59
C GLY A 197 -2.02 19.06 0.57
N LYS A 198 -1.10 19.81 -0.04
CA LYS A 198 -0.07 19.26 -0.94
C LYS A 198 0.90 18.34 -0.18
N HIS A 199 1.63 17.50 -0.93
CA HIS A 199 2.55 16.50 -0.41
C HIS A 199 1.89 15.46 0.51
N THR A 200 0.60 15.20 0.30
CA THR A 200 -0.14 14.11 0.94
C THR A 200 -0.54 13.09 -0.11
N PHE A 201 -0.68 11.86 0.34
CA PHE A 201 -1.15 10.77 -0.51
C PHE A 201 -2.49 11.11 -1.18
N PHE A 202 -3.42 11.70 -0.43
CA PHE A 202 -4.71 12.12 -0.95
C PHE A 202 -4.60 13.15 -2.07
N ASN A 203 -3.70 14.13 -1.93
CA ASN A 203 -3.47 15.12 -2.98
C ASN A 203 -2.90 14.47 -4.26
N ASP A 204 -2.09 13.41 -4.14
CA ASP A 204 -1.64 12.63 -5.29
C ASP A 204 -2.81 11.92 -5.98
N MET A 205 -3.71 11.27 -5.21
CA MET A 205 -4.91 10.63 -5.77
C MET A 205 -5.80 11.61 -6.53
N LEU A 206 -6.04 12.81 -5.99
CA LEU A 206 -6.81 13.84 -6.70
C LEU A 206 -6.17 14.22 -8.03
N LYS A 207 -4.84 14.38 -8.06
CA LYS A 207 -4.11 14.69 -9.30
C LYS A 207 -4.22 13.56 -10.33
N GLN A 208 -4.13 12.30 -9.90
CA GLN A 208 -4.34 11.14 -10.78
C GLN A 208 -5.75 11.10 -11.38
N LEU A 209 -6.72 11.62 -10.64
CA LEU A 209 -8.11 11.71 -11.08
C LEU A 209 -8.45 13.02 -11.81
N ASP A 210 -7.47 13.80 -12.24
CA ASP A 210 -7.70 15.11 -12.89
C ASP A 210 -8.62 16.04 -12.09
N ALA A 211 -8.47 16.03 -10.75
CA ALA A 211 -9.19 16.88 -9.81
C ALA A 211 -8.22 17.79 -9.04
N LYS A 212 -8.70 18.91 -8.54
CA LYS A 212 -7.92 19.87 -7.74
C LYS A 212 -8.23 19.71 -6.27
N ASN A 213 -7.20 19.67 -5.46
CA ASN A 213 -7.36 19.83 -4.03
C ASN A 213 -7.74 21.28 -3.71
N SER A 214 -8.82 21.51 -2.95
CA SER A 214 -9.21 22.87 -2.54
C SER A 214 -8.16 23.54 -1.66
N PHE A 215 -7.31 22.76 -1.01
CA PHE A 215 -6.26 23.21 -0.11
C PHE A 215 -4.86 22.82 -0.60
N ASP A 216 -4.60 22.99 -1.91
CA ASP A 216 -3.27 22.80 -2.49
C ASP A 216 -2.27 23.93 -2.17
N ASP A 217 -2.71 24.96 -1.47
CA ASP A 217 -1.90 26.06 -0.96
C ASP A 217 -1.29 25.79 0.43
N ILE A 218 -1.76 24.78 1.17
CA ILE A 218 -1.18 24.34 2.44
C ILE A 218 -0.36 23.07 2.28
N ASP A 219 0.57 22.79 3.20
CA ASP A 219 1.45 21.62 3.17
C ASP A 219 1.09 20.61 4.24
N GLY A 220 0.98 19.33 3.83
CA GLY A 220 0.68 18.23 4.73
C GLY A 220 -0.76 18.25 5.25
N TRP A 221 -0.97 17.60 6.38
CA TRP A 221 -2.26 17.53 7.07
C TRP A 221 -2.42 18.72 8.01
N LYS A 222 -3.52 19.46 7.88
CA LYS A 222 -3.76 20.67 8.67
C LYS A 222 -5.21 20.80 9.12
N SER A 223 -5.39 21.44 10.29
CA SER A 223 -6.69 21.98 10.65
C SER A 223 -6.99 23.26 9.85
N VAL A 224 -8.23 23.43 9.48
CA VAL A 224 -8.72 24.59 8.71
C VAL A 224 -10.02 25.13 9.29
N SER A 225 -10.24 26.45 9.13
CA SER A 225 -11.47 27.08 9.59
C SER A 225 -12.61 26.94 8.58
N LYS A 226 -13.83 27.03 9.06
CA LYS A 226 -15.06 27.04 8.22
C LYS A 226 -15.00 28.16 7.18
N GLU A 227 -14.55 29.33 7.59
CA GLU A 227 -14.42 30.52 6.73
C GLU A 227 -13.42 30.29 5.61
N SER A 228 -12.31 29.61 5.90
CA SER A 228 -11.33 29.22 4.90
C SER A 228 -11.91 28.27 3.88
N ILE A 229 -12.68 27.27 4.31
CA ILE A 229 -13.35 26.32 3.39
C ILE A 229 -14.34 27.06 2.47
N VAL A 230 -15.16 27.96 3.03
CA VAL A 230 -16.10 28.76 2.24
C VAL A 230 -15.37 29.66 1.25
N LYS A 231 -14.24 30.27 1.65
CA LYS A 231 -13.40 31.11 0.77
C LYS A 231 -12.80 30.31 -0.39
N HIS A 232 -12.34 29.08 -0.15
CA HIS A 232 -11.81 28.20 -1.20
C HIS A 232 -12.88 27.72 -2.17
N ASN A 233 -14.15 27.78 -1.76
CA ASN A 233 -15.33 27.47 -2.56
C ASN A 233 -15.20 26.13 -3.32
N PRO A 234 -15.17 24.99 -2.62
CA PRO A 234 -15.07 23.68 -3.25
C PRO A 234 -16.31 23.36 -4.09
N ASP A 235 -16.08 22.60 -5.18
CA ASP A 235 -17.15 22.07 -6.02
C ASP A 235 -17.74 20.78 -5.44
N ILE A 236 -16.98 20.11 -4.56
CA ILE A 236 -17.36 18.85 -3.89
C ILE A 236 -16.83 18.86 -2.46
N LEU A 237 -17.66 18.43 -1.53
CA LEU A 237 -17.30 18.13 -0.13
C LEU A 237 -17.31 16.61 0.04
N ILE A 238 -16.20 16.04 0.51
CA ILE A 238 -16.07 14.60 0.77
C ILE A 238 -15.66 14.39 2.23
N SER A 239 -16.40 13.56 2.97
CA SER A 239 -16.01 13.09 4.30
C SER A 239 -15.49 11.66 4.24
N THR A 240 -14.42 11.40 5.00
CA THR A 240 -13.79 10.08 5.15
C THR A 240 -13.93 9.52 6.58
N GLU A 241 -14.77 10.16 7.41
CA GLU A 241 -14.90 9.82 8.83
C GLU A 241 -15.80 8.59 9.11
N GLY A 242 -16.21 7.84 8.08
CA GLY A 242 -17.15 6.71 8.25
C GLY A 242 -18.58 7.11 8.60
N LYS A 243 -18.95 8.38 8.44
CA LYS A 243 -20.32 8.86 8.62
C LYS A 243 -21.18 8.45 7.42
N SER A 244 -22.47 8.25 7.67
CA SER A 244 -23.43 8.10 6.59
C SER A 244 -23.60 9.41 5.82
N GLN A 245 -24.05 9.31 4.57
CA GLN A 245 -24.35 10.46 3.71
C GLN A 245 -25.29 11.47 4.42
N ALA A 246 -26.38 10.99 5.01
CA ALA A 246 -27.34 11.84 5.71
C ALA A 246 -26.78 12.53 6.96
N GLU A 247 -25.87 11.87 7.68
CA GLU A 247 -25.20 12.48 8.85
C GLU A 247 -24.26 13.59 8.42
N TYR A 248 -23.47 13.37 7.37
CA TYR A 248 -22.55 14.38 6.88
C TYR A 248 -23.29 15.60 6.29
N GLU A 249 -24.35 15.38 5.52
CA GLU A 249 -25.22 16.47 5.02
C GLU A 249 -25.78 17.33 6.16
N LYS A 250 -26.28 16.71 7.24
CA LYS A 250 -26.75 17.44 8.44
C LYS A 250 -25.64 18.24 9.12
N ILE A 251 -24.40 17.74 9.11
CA ILE A 251 -23.26 18.47 9.65
C ILE A 251 -23.00 19.71 8.80
N ILE A 252 -22.99 19.57 7.49
CA ILE A 252 -22.75 20.66 6.54
C ILE A 252 -23.86 21.72 6.63
N GLU A 253 -25.14 21.32 6.69
CA GLU A 253 -26.30 22.22 6.86
C GLU A 253 -26.16 23.10 8.10
N LYS A 254 -25.62 22.55 9.21
CA LYS A 254 -25.44 23.30 10.47
C LYS A 254 -24.22 24.22 10.45
N ARG A 255 -23.35 24.14 9.42
CA ARG A 255 -22.17 24.99 9.30
C ARG A 255 -22.54 26.29 8.60
N GLY A 256 -22.55 27.41 9.33
CA GLY A 256 -22.88 28.72 8.77
C GLY A 256 -21.97 29.08 7.58
N GLY A 257 -22.59 29.58 6.50
CA GLY A 257 -21.89 30.03 5.31
C GLY A 257 -21.61 28.96 4.25
N PHE A 258 -21.76 27.67 4.54
CA PHE A 258 -21.52 26.59 3.57
C PHE A 258 -22.55 26.57 2.44
N ASP A 259 -23.73 27.10 2.66
CA ASP A 259 -24.77 27.36 1.65
C ASP A 259 -24.28 28.19 0.45
N LYS A 260 -23.19 28.97 0.66
CA LYS A 260 -22.57 29.79 -0.38
C LYS A 260 -21.62 28.99 -1.28
N THR A 261 -21.19 27.80 -0.88
CA THR A 261 -20.24 26.99 -1.64
C THR A 261 -20.88 26.33 -2.85
N ASN A 262 -20.10 26.09 -3.90
CA ASN A 262 -20.56 25.37 -5.09
C ASN A 262 -21.05 23.97 -4.73
N ALA A 263 -20.35 23.28 -3.82
CA ALA A 263 -20.68 21.93 -3.39
C ALA A 263 -22.11 21.84 -2.82
N VAL A 264 -22.49 22.76 -1.93
CA VAL A 264 -23.84 22.79 -1.33
C VAL A 264 -24.88 23.17 -2.36
N LYS A 265 -24.64 24.24 -3.15
CA LYS A 265 -25.55 24.68 -4.21
C LYS A 265 -25.89 23.62 -5.24
N HIS A 266 -24.94 22.72 -5.51
CA HIS A 266 -25.11 21.66 -6.51
C HIS A 266 -25.31 20.27 -5.89
N HIS A 267 -25.60 20.18 -4.58
CA HIS A 267 -25.84 18.93 -3.84
C HIS A 267 -24.68 17.91 -3.99
N ARG A 268 -23.44 18.41 -4.02
CA ARG A 268 -22.24 17.59 -4.18
C ARG A 268 -21.53 17.41 -2.84
N ILE A 269 -22.24 16.81 -1.90
CA ILE A 269 -21.75 16.40 -0.58
C ILE A 269 -21.70 14.88 -0.62
N LYS A 270 -20.57 14.27 -0.32
CA LYS A 270 -20.34 12.82 -0.45
C LYS A 270 -19.63 12.27 0.79
N THR A 271 -19.83 10.99 1.06
CA THR A 271 -19.04 10.23 2.02
C THR A 271 -18.39 9.05 1.31
N ILE A 272 -17.18 8.71 1.68
CA ILE A 272 -16.43 7.57 1.14
C ILE A 272 -15.71 6.82 2.25
N ASN A 273 -15.31 5.58 1.96
CA ASN A 273 -14.55 4.78 2.91
C ASN A 273 -13.14 5.37 3.12
N GLY A 274 -12.90 5.93 4.30
CA GLY A 274 -11.61 6.53 4.64
C GLY A 274 -10.46 5.54 4.65
N ASP A 275 -10.70 4.28 5.01
CA ASP A 275 -9.65 3.27 5.11
C ASP A 275 -9.03 2.94 3.74
N GLU A 276 -9.83 2.82 2.69
CA GLU A 276 -9.34 2.47 1.35
C GLU A 276 -8.56 3.60 0.69
N ILE A 277 -8.87 4.86 1.00
CA ILE A 277 -8.20 6.00 0.39
C ILE A 277 -7.08 6.61 1.25
N SER A 278 -6.99 6.26 2.53
CA SER A 278 -5.94 6.76 3.43
C SER A 278 -4.82 5.76 3.69
N ARG A 279 -4.97 4.52 3.20
CA ARG A 279 -3.99 3.45 3.37
C ARG A 279 -3.24 3.19 2.07
N PRO A 280 -1.99 3.66 1.92
CA PRO A 280 -1.13 3.31 0.78
C PRO A 280 -0.82 1.81 0.75
N GLY A 281 -1.74 1.01 0.24
CA GLY A 281 -1.72 -0.44 0.29
C GLY A 281 -2.30 -1.11 -0.96
N PRO A 282 -2.45 -2.44 -0.94
CA PRO A 282 -2.93 -3.21 -2.10
C PRO A 282 -4.30 -2.82 -2.64
N ARG A 283 -5.19 -2.32 -1.79
CA ARG A 283 -6.56 -1.92 -2.15
C ARG A 283 -6.70 -0.47 -2.63
N ILE A 284 -5.59 0.18 -2.99
CA ILE A 284 -5.62 1.59 -3.37
C ILE A 284 -6.41 1.85 -4.66
N ASP A 285 -6.49 0.88 -5.54
CA ASP A 285 -7.32 0.95 -6.76
C ASP A 285 -8.82 0.99 -6.43
N ASP A 286 -9.28 0.26 -5.39
CA ASP A 286 -10.66 0.35 -4.89
C ASP A 286 -10.94 1.74 -4.31
N GLY A 287 -10.03 2.26 -3.47
CA GLY A 287 -10.15 3.61 -2.92
C GLY A 287 -10.15 4.69 -4.02
N LEU A 288 -9.27 4.56 -5.03
CA LEU A 288 -9.24 5.48 -6.16
C LEU A 288 -10.53 5.42 -6.99
N LYS A 289 -11.10 4.24 -7.17
CA LYS A 289 -12.38 4.03 -7.86
C LYS A 289 -13.54 4.69 -7.11
N GLU A 290 -13.59 4.51 -5.79
CA GLU A 290 -14.60 5.14 -4.94
C GLU A 290 -14.50 6.67 -5.00
N LEU A 291 -13.28 7.22 -4.86
CA LEU A 291 -13.01 8.65 -4.99
C LEU A 291 -13.40 9.18 -6.38
N ARG A 292 -13.05 8.47 -7.46
CA ARG A 292 -13.45 8.80 -8.82
C ARG A 292 -14.97 8.86 -8.95
N ASN A 293 -15.70 7.91 -8.36
CA ASN A 293 -17.16 7.88 -8.39
C ASN A 293 -17.75 9.07 -7.63
N ALA A 294 -17.24 9.38 -6.44
CA ALA A 294 -17.67 10.56 -5.67
C ALA A 294 -17.44 11.88 -6.44
N ILE A 295 -16.38 11.95 -7.24
CA ILE A 295 -16.02 13.15 -8.01
C ILE A 295 -16.83 13.25 -9.30
N TYR A 296 -17.09 12.17 -10.03
CA TYR A 296 -17.58 12.22 -11.41
C TYR A 296 -18.95 11.58 -11.64
N GLN A 297 -19.49 10.80 -10.70
CA GLN A 297 -20.86 10.30 -10.78
C GLN A 297 -21.84 11.30 -10.14
N LYS A 298 -22.93 11.56 -10.85
CA LYS A 298 -24.01 12.45 -10.38
C LYS A 298 -24.90 11.75 -9.36
#